data_bb5553df19b61302da850bdccb58c3cc
#
_entry.id   bb5553df19b61302da850bdccb58c3cc
#
_cell.length_a   1.000
_cell.length_b   1.000
_cell.length_c   1.000
_cell.angle_alpha   90.00
_cell.angle_beta   90.00
_cell.angle_gamma   90.00
#
_symmetry.space_group_name_H-M   'P 1'
#
loop_
_entity.id
_entity.type
_entity.pdbx_description
1 polymer ?
#
loop_
_entity_poly.entity_id
_entity_poly.type
_entity_poly.pdbx_seq_one_letter_code
_entity_poly.pdbx_strand_id
1 'polypeptide(L)'
;YLATGENNDDADGTTIGKAELMNMAVKYTAGSFTVGYQANEVDSNVANKDRDFNAVGISYAISDDISVSINQSQVDYENAALDDQEAQAISASFTQGGLTVSGSMMSMDNVAGTATADNQGYEVNFAFAF
;
A
#
# COMPACT_ATOMS: atom_id res chain seq x y z
N TYR A 1 -6.10 -6.19 -12.83
CA TYR A 1 -6.95 -5.00 -12.79
C TYR A 1 -6.16 -3.78 -13.27
N LEU A 2 -6.75 -2.99 -14.15
CA LEU A 2 -6.23 -1.71 -14.64
C LEU A 2 -7.35 -0.68 -14.48
N ALA A 3 -7.04 0.49 -13.92
CA ALA A 3 -7.95 1.62 -13.86
C ALA A 3 -7.19 2.91 -14.16
N THR A 4 -7.84 3.81 -14.87
CA THR A 4 -7.36 5.17 -15.13
C THR A 4 -8.41 6.17 -14.69
N GLY A 5 -7.99 7.35 -14.29
CA GLY A 5 -8.89 8.43 -13.89
C GLY A 5 -8.20 9.78 -14.05
N GLU A 6 -9.01 10.82 -14.18
CA GLU A 6 -8.55 12.21 -14.16
C GLU A 6 -9.20 12.91 -12.97
N ASN A 7 -8.43 13.74 -12.30
CA ASN A 7 -8.96 14.66 -11.29
C ASN A 7 -8.82 16.09 -11.79
N ASN A 8 -9.97 16.76 -11.96
CA ASN A 8 -10.05 18.15 -12.33
C ASN A 8 -10.68 18.91 -11.15
N ASP A 9 -9.88 19.55 -10.34
CA ASP A 9 -10.38 20.41 -9.28
C ASP A 9 -10.60 21.82 -9.83
N ASP A 10 -11.83 22.17 -10.17
CA ASP A 10 -12.27 23.51 -10.59
C ASP A 10 -12.87 24.25 -9.39
N ALA A 11 -12.09 24.60 -8.39
CA ALA A 11 -12.55 25.46 -7.34
C ALA A 11 -11.89 26.86 -7.45
N ASP A 12 -12.68 27.82 -7.86
CA ASP A 12 -12.48 29.25 -7.62
C ASP A 12 -11.26 29.92 -8.31
N GLY A 13 -11.15 29.84 -9.64
CA GLY A 13 -10.36 30.78 -10.45
C GLY A 13 -8.83 30.78 -10.22
N THR A 14 -8.31 29.87 -9.44
CA THR A 14 -6.89 29.61 -9.27
C THR A 14 -6.49 28.45 -10.19
N THR A 15 -5.34 28.53 -10.82
CA THR A 15 -4.82 27.46 -11.69
C THR A 15 -4.68 26.18 -10.88
N ILE A 16 -5.69 25.32 -10.95
CA ILE A 16 -5.67 24.03 -10.31
C ILE A 16 -5.04 23.04 -11.25
N GLY A 17 -4.08 22.29 -10.74
CA GLY A 17 -3.41 21.29 -11.49
C GLY A 17 -4.38 20.17 -11.87
N LYS A 18 -4.33 19.74 -13.13
CA LYS A 18 -4.90 18.48 -13.54
C LYS A 18 -3.95 17.37 -13.11
N ALA A 19 -4.49 16.27 -12.62
CA ALA A 19 -3.73 15.06 -12.38
C ALA A 19 -4.36 13.89 -13.13
N GLU A 20 -3.53 13.15 -13.86
CA GLU A 20 -3.88 11.87 -14.44
C GLU A 20 -3.50 10.76 -13.47
N LEU A 21 -4.35 9.77 -13.34
CA LEU A 21 -4.19 8.67 -12.40
C LEU A 21 -4.17 7.37 -13.19
N MET A 22 -3.13 6.59 -13.02
CA MET A 22 -3.06 5.23 -13.53
C MET A 22 -2.85 4.24 -12.39
N ASN A 23 -3.66 3.18 -12.37
CA ASN A 23 -3.57 2.13 -11.37
C ASN A 23 -3.49 0.77 -12.04
N MET A 24 -2.53 -0.04 -11.64
CA MET A 24 -2.37 -1.41 -12.09
C MET A 24 -2.22 -2.34 -10.89
N ALA A 25 -2.89 -3.48 -10.92
CA ALA A 25 -2.68 -4.52 -9.92
C ALA A 25 -2.74 -5.90 -10.55
N VAL A 26 -1.85 -6.77 -10.13
CA VAL A 26 -1.81 -8.17 -10.51
C VAL A 26 -1.67 -9.04 -9.26
N LYS A 27 -2.38 -10.16 -9.25
CA LYS A 27 -2.32 -11.17 -8.20
C LYS A 27 -2.22 -12.54 -8.84
N TYR A 28 -1.33 -13.36 -8.32
CA TYR A 28 -1.14 -14.73 -8.73
C TYR A 28 -1.13 -15.66 -7.51
N THR A 29 -1.86 -16.76 -7.60
CA THR A 29 -1.94 -17.78 -6.55
C THR A 29 -1.54 -19.14 -7.11
N ALA A 30 -0.62 -19.81 -6.44
CA ALA A 30 -0.16 -21.15 -6.77
C ALA A 30 -0.04 -21.98 -5.48
N GLY A 31 -0.99 -22.94 -5.30
CA GLY A 31 -1.08 -23.71 -4.08
C GLY A 31 -1.29 -22.79 -2.86
N SER A 32 -0.43 -22.93 -1.86
CA SER A 32 -0.49 -22.14 -0.63
C SER A 32 0.13 -20.74 -0.76
N PHE A 33 0.77 -20.41 -1.89
CA PHE A 33 1.41 -19.11 -2.11
C PHE A 33 0.52 -18.16 -2.90
N THR A 34 0.49 -16.91 -2.48
CA THR A 34 -0.07 -15.80 -3.26
C THR A 34 0.94 -14.68 -3.32
N VAL A 35 1.14 -14.13 -4.52
CA VAL A 35 1.96 -12.94 -4.77
C VAL A 35 1.07 -11.88 -5.38
N GLY A 36 1.19 -10.65 -4.91
CA GLY A 36 0.51 -9.47 -5.45
C GLY A 36 1.51 -8.37 -5.75
N TYR A 37 1.24 -7.64 -6.82
CA TYR A 37 1.94 -6.41 -7.17
C TYR A 37 0.93 -5.34 -7.53
N GLN A 38 1.18 -4.12 -7.09
CA GLN A 38 0.38 -2.95 -7.41
C GLN A 38 1.31 -1.79 -7.78
N ALA A 39 0.93 -1.03 -8.80
CA ALA A 39 1.55 0.23 -9.18
C ALA A 39 0.47 1.28 -9.38
N ASN A 40 0.70 2.47 -8.84
CA ASN A 40 -0.15 3.63 -9.04
C ASN A 40 0.74 4.80 -9.43
N GLU A 41 0.34 5.52 -10.45
CA GLU A 41 1.02 6.71 -10.95
C GLU A 41 0.07 7.90 -10.84
N VAL A 42 0.59 9.01 -10.39
CA VAL A 42 -0.09 10.32 -10.37
C VAL A 42 0.77 11.29 -11.15
N ASP A 43 0.35 11.63 -12.36
CA ASP A 43 0.99 12.61 -13.24
C ASP A 43 0.22 13.93 -13.15
N SER A 44 0.86 14.98 -12.67
CA SER A 44 0.27 16.29 -12.43
C SER A 44 0.87 17.32 -13.38
N ASN A 45 0.06 18.18 -13.96
CA ASN A 45 0.56 19.32 -14.73
C ASN A 45 1.21 20.43 -13.86
N VAL A 46 1.27 20.22 -12.54
CA VAL A 46 1.96 21.11 -11.58
C VAL A 46 3.29 20.47 -11.21
N ALA A 47 4.39 21.13 -11.52
CA ALA A 47 5.74 20.65 -11.25
C ALA A 47 5.94 20.23 -9.77
N ASN A 48 6.71 19.18 -9.55
CA ASN A 48 7.01 18.56 -8.26
C ASN A 48 5.78 17.96 -7.54
N LYS A 49 4.76 17.54 -8.29
CA LYS A 49 3.55 16.91 -7.74
C LYS A 49 3.33 15.47 -8.22
N ASP A 50 4.17 15.01 -9.14
CA ASP A 50 4.10 13.63 -9.59
C ASP A 50 4.59 12.71 -8.49
N ARG A 51 3.99 11.54 -8.45
CA ARG A 51 4.38 10.49 -7.51
C ARG A 51 4.02 9.12 -8.05
N ASP A 52 4.90 8.19 -7.80
CA ASP A 52 4.73 6.79 -8.12
C ASP A 52 4.62 5.97 -6.84
N PHE A 53 3.66 5.09 -6.79
CA PHE A 53 3.50 4.13 -5.72
C PHE A 53 3.68 2.72 -6.26
N ASN A 54 4.54 1.96 -5.64
CA ASN A 54 4.74 0.55 -5.94
C ASN A 54 4.57 -0.28 -4.66
N ALA A 55 3.91 -1.41 -4.78
CA ALA A 55 3.76 -2.34 -3.67
C ALA A 55 3.89 -3.79 -4.15
N VAL A 56 4.54 -4.60 -3.35
CA VAL A 56 4.61 -6.04 -3.51
C VAL A 56 4.22 -6.73 -2.22
N GLY A 57 3.45 -7.81 -2.33
CA GLY A 57 3.04 -8.60 -1.19
C GLY A 57 3.13 -10.10 -1.50
N ILE A 58 3.54 -10.85 -0.50
CA ILE A 58 3.58 -12.32 -0.55
C ILE A 58 2.81 -12.84 0.66
N SER A 59 1.93 -13.81 0.45
CA SER A 59 1.27 -14.54 1.52
C SER A 59 1.45 -16.05 1.34
N TYR A 60 1.50 -16.74 2.46
CA TYR A 60 1.63 -18.18 2.53
C TYR A 60 0.64 -18.77 3.52
N ALA A 61 -0.20 -19.69 3.06
CA ALA A 61 -1.06 -20.49 3.92
C ALA A 61 -0.24 -21.67 4.46
N ILE A 62 0.13 -21.61 5.73
CA ILE A 62 0.87 -22.68 6.42
C ILE A 62 -0.02 -23.91 6.61
N SER A 63 -1.29 -23.66 6.90
CA SER A 63 -2.36 -24.65 7.01
C SER A 63 -3.70 -24.00 6.63
N ASP A 64 -4.79 -24.76 6.70
CA ASP A 64 -6.15 -24.24 6.50
C ASP A 64 -6.52 -23.16 7.53
N ASP A 65 -5.89 -23.19 8.70
CA ASP A 65 -6.18 -22.30 9.81
C ASP A 65 -5.15 -21.17 9.97
N ILE A 66 -3.93 -21.30 9.41
CA ILE A 66 -2.81 -20.38 9.66
C ILE A 66 -2.29 -19.80 8.36
N SER A 67 -2.16 -18.49 8.31
CA SER A 67 -1.48 -17.79 7.23
C SER A 67 -0.53 -16.72 7.72
N VAL A 68 0.48 -16.44 6.91
CA VAL A 68 1.45 -15.34 7.14
C VAL A 68 1.59 -14.52 5.87
N SER A 69 1.91 -13.24 6.01
CA SER A 69 2.22 -12.40 4.85
C SER A 69 3.29 -11.37 5.17
N ILE A 70 3.99 -10.95 4.12
CA ILE A 70 4.92 -9.83 4.13
C ILE A 70 4.57 -8.91 2.96
N ASN A 71 4.62 -7.62 3.22
CA ASN A 71 4.35 -6.60 2.22
C ASN A 71 5.42 -5.52 2.30
N GLN A 72 5.77 -4.96 1.15
CA GLN A 72 6.64 -3.79 1.02
C GLN A 72 6.01 -2.84 0.03
N SER A 73 6.09 -1.54 0.32
CA SER A 73 5.66 -0.50 -0.60
C SER A 73 6.61 0.69 -0.57
N GLN A 74 6.64 1.43 -1.66
CA GLN A 74 7.45 2.63 -1.84
C GLN A 74 6.61 3.70 -2.53
N VAL A 75 6.81 4.95 -2.14
CA VAL A 75 6.32 6.13 -2.83
C VAL A 75 7.52 6.96 -3.25
N ASP A 76 7.69 7.10 -4.55
CA ASP A 76 8.70 7.96 -5.16
C ASP A 76 8.07 9.32 -5.46
N TYR A 77 8.74 10.41 -5.09
CA TYR A 77 8.28 11.77 -5.30
C TYR A 77 9.11 12.48 -6.38
N GLU A 78 8.47 13.15 -7.33
CA GLU A 78 9.16 14.03 -8.30
C GLU A 78 9.94 15.15 -7.61
N ASN A 79 9.45 15.60 -6.45
CA ASN A 79 10.08 16.68 -5.70
C ASN A 79 11.40 16.21 -5.05
N ALA A 80 12.53 16.59 -5.60
CA ALA A 80 13.87 16.24 -5.09
C ALA A 80 14.18 16.76 -3.66
N ALA A 81 13.31 17.56 -3.06
CA ALA A 81 13.41 17.96 -1.66
C ALA A 81 12.71 16.99 -0.70
N LEU A 82 12.04 15.98 -1.22
CA LEU A 82 11.41 14.90 -0.46
C LEU A 82 12.22 13.62 -0.61
N ASP A 83 12.30 12.84 0.45
CA ASP A 83 12.85 11.49 0.40
C ASP A 83 11.74 10.49 0.05
N ASP A 84 12.10 9.42 -0.65
CA ASP A 84 11.16 8.36 -0.97
C ASP A 84 10.66 7.70 0.32
N GLN A 85 9.34 7.53 0.41
CA GLN A 85 8.73 6.87 1.54
C GLN A 85 8.74 5.37 1.33
N GLU A 86 9.25 4.63 2.31
CA GLU A 86 9.22 3.17 2.30
C GLU A 86 8.34 2.64 3.44
N ALA A 87 7.60 1.57 3.18
CA ALA A 87 6.84 0.89 4.21
C ALA A 87 6.96 -0.63 4.08
N GLN A 88 7.04 -1.29 5.24
CA GLN A 88 7.08 -2.74 5.35
C GLN A 88 6.05 -3.20 6.38
N ALA A 89 5.42 -4.33 6.11
CA ALA A 89 4.52 -4.98 7.05
C ALA A 89 4.68 -6.49 7.02
N ILE A 90 4.61 -7.09 8.20
CA ILE A 90 4.47 -8.54 8.38
C ILE A 90 3.20 -8.81 9.14
N SER A 91 2.43 -9.82 8.72
CA SER A 91 1.22 -10.22 9.41
C SER A 91 1.06 -11.72 9.49
N ALA A 92 0.32 -12.15 10.50
CA ALA A 92 -0.08 -13.54 10.68
C ALA A 92 -1.54 -13.60 11.10
N SER A 93 -2.25 -14.65 10.69
CA SER A 93 -3.62 -14.93 11.12
C SER A 93 -3.80 -16.38 11.49
N PHE A 94 -4.67 -16.60 12.47
CA PHE A 94 -5.12 -17.92 12.90
C PHE A 94 -6.66 -17.93 12.97
N THR A 95 -7.28 -18.92 12.34
CA THR A 95 -8.74 -19.04 12.31
C THR A 95 -9.15 -20.44 12.79
N GLN A 96 -9.97 -20.53 13.82
CA GLN A 96 -10.50 -21.79 14.30
C GLN A 96 -11.89 -21.61 14.91
N GLY A 97 -12.85 -22.45 14.51
CA GLY A 97 -14.17 -22.52 15.15
C GLY A 97 -14.96 -21.22 15.14
N GLY A 98 -14.83 -20.42 14.07
CA GLY A 98 -15.49 -19.10 13.96
C GLY A 98 -14.74 -17.95 14.65
N LEU A 99 -13.62 -18.20 15.31
CA LEU A 99 -12.70 -17.18 15.81
C LEU A 99 -11.55 -17.00 14.84
N THR A 100 -11.28 -15.76 14.45
CA THR A 100 -10.04 -15.35 13.78
C THR A 100 -9.25 -14.40 14.68
N VAL A 101 -7.99 -14.71 14.90
CA VAL A 101 -7.02 -13.82 15.54
C VAL A 101 -5.97 -13.45 14.51
N SER A 102 -5.76 -12.16 14.29
CA SER A 102 -4.71 -11.68 13.40
C SER A 102 -3.86 -10.62 14.06
N GLY A 103 -2.59 -10.59 13.72
CA GLY A 103 -1.66 -9.57 14.17
C GLY A 103 -0.81 -9.08 13.01
N SER A 104 -0.44 -7.81 13.05
CA SER A 104 0.48 -7.19 12.12
C SER A 104 1.46 -6.27 12.83
N MET A 105 2.66 -6.17 12.26
CA MET A 105 3.68 -5.19 12.60
C MET A 105 4.02 -4.45 11.32
N MET A 106 4.17 -3.13 11.43
CA MET A 106 4.53 -2.28 10.31
C MET A 106 5.63 -1.30 10.69
N SER A 107 6.47 -0.96 9.74
CA SER A 107 7.38 0.18 9.79
C SER A 107 7.21 1.02 8.53
N MET A 108 7.39 2.31 8.70
CA MET A 108 7.35 3.27 7.60
C MET A 108 8.45 4.30 7.83
N ASP A 109 9.30 4.47 6.84
CA ASP A 109 10.41 5.40 6.84
C ASP A 109 10.09 6.60 5.93
N ASN A 110 10.59 7.78 6.27
CA ASN A 110 10.39 9.02 5.53
C ASN A 110 8.91 9.36 5.27
N VAL A 111 8.08 9.30 6.30
CA VAL A 111 6.63 9.52 6.18
C VAL A 111 6.32 10.84 5.47
N ALA A 112 5.52 10.75 4.40
CA ALA A 112 5.17 11.87 3.51
C ALA A 112 6.39 12.58 2.89
N GLY A 113 7.47 11.84 2.64
CA GLY A 113 8.71 12.38 2.06
C GLY A 113 9.55 13.21 3.02
N THR A 114 9.29 13.13 4.31
CA THR A 114 10.07 13.87 5.31
C THR A 114 11.19 12.99 5.85
N ALA A 115 12.44 13.34 5.56
CA ALA A 115 13.63 12.68 6.09
C ALA A 115 13.52 12.47 7.61
N THR A 116 13.83 11.27 8.08
CA THR A 116 13.79 10.90 9.51
C THR A 116 12.41 10.94 10.18
N ALA A 117 11.33 11.14 9.44
CA ALA A 117 9.97 10.98 9.95
C ALA A 117 9.55 9.51 9.86
N ASP A 118 10.01 8.71 10.81
CA ASP A 118 9.77 7.26 10.82
C ASP A 118 8.61 6.92 11.77
N ASN A 119 7.84 5.90 11.40
CA ASN A 119 6.73 5.42 12.20
C ASN A 119 6.76 3.89 12.28
N GLN A 120 6.38 3.35 13.43
CA GLN A 120 6.24 1.92 13.66
C GLN A 120 4.95 1.65 14.42
N GLY A 121 4.30 0.55 14.08
CA GLY A 121 3.06 0.17 14.71
C GLY A 121 2.85 -1.33 14.74
N TYR A 122 1.96 -1.75 15.63
CA TYR A 122 1.44 -3.10 15.64
C TYR A 122 -0.07 -3.07 15.87
N GLU A 123 -0.74 -4.08 15.37
CA GLU A 123 -2.18 -4.26 15.52
C GLU A 123 -2.48 -5.72 15.85
N VAL A 124 -3.46 -5.94 16.71
CA VAL A 124 -4.03 -7.27 16.99
C VAL A 124 -5.55 -7.19 16.88
N ASN A 125 -6.12 -8.04 16.04
CA ASN A 125 -7.54 -8.09 15.76
C ASN A 125 -8.12 -9.44 16.20
N PHE A 126 -9.35 -9.39 16.73
CA PHE A 126 -10.17 -10.55 17.04
C PHE A 126 -11.50 -10.43 16.31
N ALA A 127 -11.82 -11.41 15.48
CA ALA A 127 -13.09 -11.48 14.76
C ALA A 127 -13.85 -12.77 15.13
N PHE A 128 -15.14 -12.65 15.40
CA PHE A 128 -16.01 -13.77 15.73
C PHE A 128 -17.10 -13.87 14.67
N ALA A 129 -17.27 -15.07 14.09
CA ALA A 129 -18.39 -15.41 13.23
C ALA A 129 -19.38 -16.27 14.04
N PHE A 130 -20.67 -15.87 14.09
CA PHE A 130 -21.77 -16.56 14.76
C PHE A 130 -23.04 -16.57 13.90
#